data_18a7272bbfc43d1e9eaf06e04478eb84
#
_entry.id   18a7272bbfc43d1e9eaf06e04478eb84
#
_cell.length_a   1.000
_cell.length_b   1.000
_cell.length_c   1.000
_cell.angle_alpha   90.00
_cell.angle_beta   90.00
_cell.angle_gamma   90.00
#
_symmetry.space_group_name_H-M   'P 1'
#
loop_
_entity.id
_entity.type
_entity.pdbx_description
1 polymer ?
#
loop_
_entity_poly.entity_id
_entity_poly.type
_entity_poly.pdbx_seq_one_letter_code
_entity_poly.pdbx_strand_id
1 'polypeptide(L)'
;MKLEQLLHYKSATHAGDYILQLTDVGRERALRYSEVSKYAGAAPVALEDYVKSVDKQSLDSQHPKLPQLQEAFKDLLIAPGMLDRLGPAIAAGKGMFLYGYPGNGKTSIAERVTRAFGPTIWIPRALLIDGEILRLFDPVIHQEAPFEECWLQTDRNLDHRWVHIQRPTVVVGGELTMDQLEICFNPSTGIGEAPLQMKSNCGTLVIDDFGRQRMRTDELLNRWILPLE
;
A
#
# COMPACT_ATOMS: atom_id res chain seq x y z
N MET A 1 -2.76 28.29 -6.76
CA MET A 1 -3.95 28.23 -7.67
C MET A 1 -4.78 29.53 -7.65
N LYS A 2 -5.17 30.07 -6.49
CA LYS A 2 -5.92 31.35 -6.43
C LYS A 2 -5.09 32.53 -6.92
N LEU A 3 -3.79 32.55 -6.60
CA LEU A 3 -2.84 33.57 -7.07
C LEU A 3 -2.65 33.60 -8.59
N GLU A 4 -2.90 32.48 -9.27
CA GLU A 4 -2.79 32.37 -10.73
C GLU A 4 -4.14 32.57 -11.44
N GLN A 5 -5.17 33.02 -10.73
CA GLN A 5 -6.53 33.20 -11.24
C GLN A 5 -7.16 31.97 -11.88
N LEU A 6 -6.74 30.76 -11.48
CA LEU A 6 -7.26 29.50 -12.03
C LEU A 6 -8.60 29.08 -11.40
N LEU A 7 -8.89 29.60 -10.20
CA LEU A 7 -10.09 29.29 -9.43
C LEU A 7 -10.77 30.57 -8.97
N HIS A 8 -12.08 30.58 -8.97
CA HIS A 8 -12.89 31.57 -8.32
C HIS A 8 -13.85 30.94 -7.29
N TYR A 9 -14.23 31.74 -6.31
CA TYR A 9 -15.21 31.34 -5.31
C TYR A 9 -16.61 31.28 -5.93
N LYS A 10 -17.32 30.20 -5.72
CA LYS A 10 -18.70 30.01 -6.18
C LYS A 10 -19.71 30.17 -5.04
N SER A 11 -19.52 29.42 -3.95
CA SER A 11 -20.41 29.40 -2.79
C SER A 11 -19.73 28.76 -1.58
N ALA A 12 -20.40 28.74 -0.43
CA ALA A 12 -20.01 27.92 0.71
C ALA A 12 -20.99 26.75 0.88
N THR A 13 -20.51 25.64 1.44
CA THR A 13 -21.36 24.56 1.93
C THR A 13 -22.01 24.93 3.26
N HIS A 14 -23.03 24.20 3.68
CA HIS A 14 -23.64 24.36 5.01
C HIS A 14 -22.63 24.10 6.15
N ALA A 15 -21.56 23.35 5.90
CA ALA A 15 -20.47 23.10 6.84
C ALA A 15 -19.40 24.20 6.88
N GLY A 16 -19.52 25.25 6.05
CA GLY A 16 -18.60 26.39 6.00
C GLY A 16 -17.41 26.21 5.07
N ASP A 17 -17.36 25.13 4.29
CA ASP A 17 -16.32 24.92 3.28
C ASP A 17 -16.60 25.73 2.01
N TYR A 18 -15.52 26.13 1.31
CA TYR A 18 -15.64 26.89 0.07
C TYR A 18 -15.84 25.99 -1.13
N ILE A 19 -16.90 26.23 -1.89
CA ILE A 19 -17.06 25.65 -3.22
C ILE A 19 -16.33 26.55 -4.21
N LEU A 20 -15.30 26.00 -4.86
CA LEU A 20 -14.48 26.65 -5.87
C LEU A 20 -14.89 26.19 -7.26
N GLN A 21 -14.77 27.07 -8.25
CA GLN A 21 -15.03 26.76 -9.64
C GLN A 21 -13.83 27.20 -10.48
N LEU A 22 -13.49 26.43 -11.53
CA LEU A 22 -12.46 26.80 -12.48
C LEU A 22 -12.89 28.05 -13.25
N THR A 23 -11.97 29.00 -13.42
CA THR A 23 -12.09 30.10 -14.39
C THR A 23 -11.91 29.57 -15.81
N ASP A 24 -12.11 30.40 -16.83
CA ASP A 24 -11.85 30.00 -18.22
C ASP A 24 -10.35 29.70 -18.44
N VAL A 25 -9.47 30.50 -17.86
CA VAL A 25 -8.02 30.24 -17.82
C VAL A 25 -7.71 28.92 -17.11
N GLY A 26 -8.41 28.65 -16.00
CA GLY A 26 -8.28 27.40 -15.28
C GLY A 26 -8.72 26.19 -16.09
N ARG A 27 -9.81 26.31 -16.85
CA ARG A 27 -10.30 25.24 -17.76
C ARG A 27 -9.34 24.97 -18.90
N GLU A 28 -8.86 26.02 -19.56
CA GLU A 28 -7.88 25.90 -20.66
C GLU A 28 -6.61 25.17 -20.16
N ARG A 29 -6.11 25.56 -18.98
CA ARG A 29 -4.92 24.92 -18.38
C ARG A 29 -5.18 23.47 -17.98
N ALA A 30 -6.38 23.19 -17.45
CA ALA A 30 -6.78 21.82 -17.10
C ALA A 30 -6.86 20.92 -18.35
N LEU A 31 -7.39 21.44 -19.47
CA LEU A 31 -7.42 20.69 -20.74
C LEU A 31 -6.01 20.35 -21.24
N ARG A 32 -5.07 21.29 -21.20
CA ARG A 32 -3.67 21.03 -21.56
C ARG A 32 -3.03 19.94 -20.67
N TYR A 33 -3.29 19.97 -19.37
CA TYR A 33 -2.79 18.91 -18.47
C TYR A 33 -3.45 17.56 -18.74
N SER A 34 -4.73 17.52 -19.13
CA SER A 34 -5.44 16.28 -19.47
C SER A 34 -4.95 15.61 -20.75
N GLU A 35 -4.21 16.34 -21.62
CA GLU A 35 -3.50 15.77 -22.75
C GLU A 35 -2.26 14.98 -22.33
N VAL A 36 -1.62 15.40 -21.23
CA VAL A 36 -0.41 14.77 -20.69
C VAL A 36 -0.75 13.63 -19.73
N SER A 37 -1.75 13.83 -18.87
CA SER A 37 -2.20 12.82 -17.90
C SER A 37 -3.71 12.81 -17.82
N LYS A 38 -4.29 11.61 -17.92
CA LYS A 38 -5.74 11.37 -17.74
C LYS A 38 -6.10 11.02 -16.30
N TYR A 39 -5.22 11.33 -15.35
CA TYR A 39 -5.49 11.06 -13.95
C TYR A 39 -6.70 11.88 -13.45
N ALA A 40 -7.69 11.17 -12.93
CA ALA A 40 -8.83 11.74 -12.25
C ALA A 40 -8.93 11.12 -10.85
N GLY A 41 -8.84 11.93 -9.81
CA GLY A 41 -8.87 11.47 -8.42
C GLY A 41 -8.36 12.52 -7.44
N ALA A 42 -8.12 12.10 -6.21
CA ALA A 42 -7.48 12.93 -5.19
C ALA A 42 -6.06 13.35 -5.65
N ALA A 43 -5.63 14.54 -5.30
CA ALA A 43 -4.29 15.02 -5.66
C ALA A 43 -3.21 14.02 -5.18
N PRO A 44 -2.19 13.73 -6.00
CA PRO A 44 -1.12 12.83 -5.59
C PRO A 44 -0.36 13.37 -4.38
N VAL A 45 0.14 12.48 -3.55
CA VAL A 45 0.98 12.79 -2.38
C VAL A 45 2.44 12.81 -2.81
N ALA A 46 3.23 13.73 -2.28
CA ALA A 46 4.66 13.78 -2.53
C ALA A 46 5.38 12.55 -1.95
N LEU A 47 6.43 12.08 -2.64
CA LEU A 47 7.19 10.91 -2.21
C LEU A 47 7.73 11.06 -0.77
N GLU A 48 8.22 12.25 -0.40
CA GLU A 48 8.73 12.52 0.95
C GLU A 48 7.68 12.31 2.05
N ASP A 49 6.43 12.72 1.80
CA ASP A 49 5.34 12.53 2.77
C ASP A 49 4.93 11.06 2.87
N TYR A 50 4.99 10.33 1.76
CA TYR A 50 4.79 8.88 1.76
C TYR A 50 5.89 8.17 2.55
N VAL A 51 7.17 8.48 2.34
CA VAL A 51 8.29 7.91 3.10
C VAL A 51 8.11 8.14 4.59
N LYS A 52 7.81 9.37 5.03
CA LYS A 52 7.52 9.67 6.45
C LYS A 52 6.35 8.87 7.01
N SER A 53 5.34 8.58 6.19
CA SER A 53 4.21 7.75 6.59
C SER A 53 4.60 6.29 6.73
N VAL A 54 5.40 5.77 5.79
CA VAL A 54 5.95 4.41 5.85
C VAL A 54 6.78 4.21 7.10
N ASP A 55 7.71 5.13 7.41
CA ASP A 55 8.56 5.06 8.60
C ASP A 55 7.75 4.94 9.90
N LYS A 56 6.62 5.68 9.98
CA LYS A 56 5.74 5.64 11.16
C LYS A 56 4.91 4.36 11.28
N GLN A 57 4.69 3.65 10.19
CA GLN A 57 3.83 2.47 10.09
C GLN A 57 4.63 1.19 9.81
N SER A 58 5.96 1.30 9.70
CA SER A 58 6.86 0.20 9.39
C SER A 58 6.75 -0.94 10.41
N LEU A 59 6.94 -2.16 9.91
CA LEU A 59 7.01 -3.36 10.74
C LEU A 59 8.25 -3.35 11.64
N ASP A 60 9.35 -2.73 11.21
CA ASP A 60 10.61 -2.64 11.97
C ASP A 60 10.43 -1.94 13.33
N SER A 61 9.48 -1.01 13.42
CA SER A 61 9.15 -0.33 14.68
C SER A 61 8.22 -1.14 15.58
N GLN A 62 7.65 -2.23 15.07
CA GLN A 62 6.65 -3.04 15.75
C GLN A 62 7.24 -4.41 16.07
N HIS A 63 7.40 -4.69 17.37
CA HIS A 63 7.90 -5.98 17.86
C HIS A 63 6.75 -6.76 18.49
N PRO A 64 6.01 -7.58 17.73
CA PRO A 64 4.87 -8.32 18.26
C PRO A 64 5.32 -9.27 19.35
N LYS A 65 4.62 -9.23 20.50
CA LYS A 65 4.85 -10.11 21.64
C LYS A 65 4.05 -11.40 21.50
N LEU A 66 4.37 -12.41 22.30
CA LEU A 66 3.71 -13.71 22.25
C LEU A 66 2.17 -13.65 22.29
N PRO A 67 1.50 -12.81 23.09
CA PRO A 67 0.03 -12.71 23.05
C PRO A 67 -0.52 -12.25 21.71
N GLN A 68 0.16 -11.32 21.02
CA GLN A 68 -0.23 -10.84 19.69
C GLN A 68 -0.06 -11.93 18.64
N LEU A 69 1.02 -12.72 18.75
CA LEU A 69 1.24 -13.88 17.89
C LEU A 69 0.15 -14.95 18.13
N GLN A 70 -0.17 -15.26 19.38
CA GLN A 70 -1.22 -16.21 19.73
C GLN A 70 -2.59 -15.76 19.16
N GLU A 71 -2.91 -14.48 19.26
CA GLU A 71 -4.14 -13.94 18.67
C GLU A 71 -4.12 -14.00 17.14
N ALA A 72 -3.00 -13.66 16.49
CA ALA A 72 -2.86 -13.69 15.04
C ALA A 72 -3.04 -15.10 14.47
N PHE A 73 -2.65 -16.13 15.22
CA PHE A 73 -2.68 -17.53 14.80
C PHE A 73 -3.79 -18.37 15.45
N LYS A 74 -4.73 -17.75 16.17
CA LYS A 74 -5.76 -18.45 16.94
C LYS A 74 -6.69 -19.37 16.14
N ASP A 75 -6.85 -19.07 14.85
CA ASP A 75 -7.68 -19.84 13.90
C ASP A 75 -6.91 -20.97 13.20
N LEU A 76 -5.63 -21.17 13.53
CA LEU A 76 -4.78 -22.20 12.94
C LEU A 76 -4.28 -23.15 14.01
N LEU A 77 -4.47 -24.46 13.77
CA LEU A 77 -3.86 -25.50 14.58
C LEU A 77 -2.37 -25.58 14.23
N ILE A 78 -1.54 -25.07 15.13
CA ILE A 78 -0.08 -25.10 15.01
C ILE A 78 0.52 -26.05 16.05
N ALA A 79 1.64 -26.66 15.68
CA ALA A 79 2.33 -27.57 16.59
C ALA A 79 2.85 -26.83 17.84
N PRO A 80 2.86 -27.48 19.02
CA PRO A 80 3.46 -26.89 20.21
C PRO A 80 4.90 -26.43 19.97
N GLY A 81 5.26 -25.24 20.47
CA GLY A 81 6.57 -24.64 20.28
C GLY A 81 6.83 -24.01 18.90
N MET A 82 5.87 -24.06 17.95
CA MET A 82 6.06 -23.42 16.65
C MET A 82 6.09 -21.90 16.76
N LEU A 83 5.27 -21.29 17.61
CA LEU A 83 5.29 -19.84 17.84
C LEU A 83 6.61 -19.38 18.46
N ASP A 84 7.25 -20.19 19.28
CA ASP A 84 8.56 -19.88 19.87
C ASP A 84 9.66 -19.82 18.79
N ARG A 85 9.48 -20.59 17.70
CA ARG A 85 10.39 -20.58 16.55
C ARG A 85 10.07 -19.46 15.56
N LEU A 86 8.79 -19.23 15.27
CA LEU A 86 8.34 -18.21 14.33
C LEU A 86 8.44 -16.79 14.92
N GLY A 87 8.17 -16.65 16.21
CA GLY A 87 8.12 -15.36 16.89
C GLY A 87 9.34 -14.47 16.67
N PRO A 88 10.56 -14.95 16.89
CA PRO A 88 11.77 -14.16 16.63
C PRO A 88 11.93 -13.74 15.17
N ALA A 89 11.59 -14.62 14.21
CA ALA A 89 11.67 -14.31 12.79
C ALA A 89 10.62 -13.26 12.37
N ILE A 90 9.40 -13.36 12.90
CA ILE A 90 8.33 -12.38 12.67
C ILE A 90 8.71 -11.03 13.33
N ALA A 91 9.17 -11.07 14.57
CA ALA A 91 9.55 -9.86 15.31
C ALA A 91 10.75 -9.14 14.71
N ALA A 92 11.58 -9.83 13.92
CA ALA A 92 12.68 -9.20 13.20
C ALA A 92 12.22 -8.28 12.06
N GLY A 93 10.97 -8.39 11.59
CA GLY A 93 10.39 -7.56 10.52
C GLY A 93 11.06 -7.73 9.16
N LYS A 94 11.99 -8.68 9.02
CA LYS A 94 12.79 -8.90 7.81
C LYS A 94 12.26 -10.04 6.95
N GLY A 95 12.89 -10.24 5.78
CA GLY A 95 12.59 -11.34 4.88
C GLY A 95 12.68 -12.70 5.60
N MET A 96 11.66 -13.55 5.43
CA MET A 96 11.57 -14.87 6.06
C MET A 96 11.35 -15.95 4.99
N PHE A 97 12.06 -17.06 5.12
CA PHE A 97 11.91 -18.19 4.23
C PHE A 97 11.24 -19.36 4.96
N LEU A 98 10.01 -19.71 4.52
CA LEU A 98 9.26 -20.86 5.04
C LEU A 98 9.43 -22.06 4.12
N TYR A 99 10.02 -23.14 4.61
CA TYR A 99 10.20 -24.36 3.84
C TYR A 99 9.61 -25.58 4.55
N GLY A 100 9.27 -26.59 3.78
CA GLY A 100 8.68 -27.85 4.29
C GLY A 100 7.86 -28.56 3.22
N TYR A 101 7.38 -29.77 3.54
CA TYR A 101 6.56 -30.57 2.62
C TYR A 101 5.25 -29.88 2.24
N PRO A 102 4.70 -30.15 1.03
CA PRO A 102 3.37 -29.69 0.64
C PRO A 102 2.32 -30.09 1.69
N GLY A 103 1.30 -29.23 1.86
CA GLY A 103 0.20 -29.50 2.81
C GLY A 103 0.48 -29.12 4.27
N ASN A 104 1.68 -28.69 4.63
CA ASN A 104 2.02 -28.31 6.01
C ASN A 104 1.61 -26.88 6.39
N GLY A 105 0.69 -26.25 5.67
CA GLY A 105 0.12 -24.95 6.04
C GLY A 105 1.06 -23.75 5.93
N LYS A 106 2.13 -23.83 5.10
CA LYS A 106 3.09 -22.71 4.92
C LYS A 106 2.41 -21.42 4.49
N THR A 107 1.57 -21.47 3.48
CA THR A 107 0.81 -20.32 2.98
C THR A 107 -0.11 -19.76 4.08
N SER A 108 -0.81 -20.65 4.79
CA SER A 108 -1.67 -20.25 5.91
C SER A 108 -0.91 -19.59 7.05
N ILE A 109 0.33 -19.98 7.31
CA ILE A 109 1.23 -19.33 8.27
C ILE A 109 1.61 -17.93 7.74
N ALA A 110 2.07 -17.86 6.49
CA ALA A 110 2.51 -16.60 5.86
C ALA A 110 1.41 -15.54 5.85
N GLU A 111 0.18 -15.91 5.52
CA GLU A 111 -0.99 -15.01 5.53
C GLU A 111 -1.30 -14.45 6.93
N ARG A 112 -0.95 -15.18 7.98
CA ARG A 112 -1.23 -14.75 9.36
C ARG A 112 -0.13 -13.91 9.99
N VAL A 113 1.06 -13.91 9.39
CA VAL A 113 2.17 -13.08 9.88
C VAL A 113 1.77 -11.62 9.99
N THR A 114 1.09 -11.08 8.97
CA THR A 114 0.63 -9.69 8.95
C THR A 114 -0.29 -9.34 10.10
N ARG A 115 -1.11 -10.29 10.58
CA ARG A 115 -2.06 -10.06 11.67
C ARG A 115 -1.38 -9.82 13.03
N ALA A 116 -0.11 -10.20 13.18
CA ALA A 116 0.66 -9.97 14.40
C ALA A 116 1.01 -8.49 14.61
N PHE A 117 0.95 -7.72 13.52
CA PHE A 117 1.16 -6.26 13.50
C PHE A 117 -0.19 -5.55 13.47
N GLY A 118 -0.28 -4.30 13.82
CA GLY A 118 -1.56 -3.59 13.88
C GLY A 118 -2.47 -3.80 12.64
N PRO A 119 -3.81 -3.78 12.81
CA PRO A 119 -4.75 -4.26 11.79
C PRO A 119 -4.85 -3.39 10.56
N THR A 120 -4.55 -2.10 10.67
CA THR A 120 -4.79 -1.12 9.61
C THR A 120 -3.61 -0.18 9.41
N ILE A 121 -3.56 0.42 8.24
CA ILE A 121 -2.58 1.44 7.86
C ILE A 121 -3.23 2.50 6.98
N TRP A 122 -2.53 3.64 6.83
CA TRP A 122 -2.88 4.69 5.89
C TRP A 122 -1.93 4.65 4.69
N ILE A 123 -2.48 4.63 3.49
CA ILE A 123 -1.71 4.74 2.25
C ILE A 123 -2.26 5.86 1.37
N PRO A 124 -1.43 6.55 0.57
CA PRO A 124 -1.94 7.51 -0.41
C PRO A 124 -2.62 6.79 -1.58
N ARG A 125 -3.63 7.42 -2.17
CA ARG A 125 -4.27 6.91 -3.39
C ARG A 125 -3.31 6.92 -4.58
N ALA A 126 -2.52 7.98 -4.69
CA ALA A 126 -1.50 8.13 -5.73
C ALA A 126 -0.31 8.95 -5.19
N LEU A 127 0.84 8.74 -5.80
CA LEU A 127 2.10 9.42 -5.52
C LEU A 127 2.48 10.32 -6.70
N LEU A 128 3.18 11.40 -6.38
CA LEU A 128 3.88 12.21 -7.38
C LEU A 128 5.37 11.92 -7.26
N ILE A 129 5.95 11.34 -8.30
CA ILE A 129 7.38 10.98 -8.36
C ILE A 129 7.94 11.57 -9.65
N ASP A 130 8.91 12.47 -9.54
CA ASP A 130 9.59 13.13 -10.67
C ASP A 130 8.63 13.75 -11.72
N GLY A 131 7.49 14.26 -11.24
CA GLY A 131 6.45 14.86 -12.08
C GLY A 131 5.45 13.87 -12.67
N GLU A 132 5.63 12.59 -12.47
CA GLU A 132 4.74 11.52 -12.92
C GLU A 132 3.82 11.03 -11.79
N ILE A 133 2.59 10.67 -12.17
CA ILE A 133 1.59 10.18 -11.23
C ILE A 133 1.64 8.66 -11.19
N LEU A 134 1.91 8.12 -10.01
CA LEU A 134 1.94 6.69 -9.74
C LEU A 134 0.74 6.31 -8.86
N ARG A 135 -0.17 5.48 -9.36
CA ARG A 135 -1.30 4.95 -8.58
C ARG A 135 -0.79 3.88 -7.60
N LEU A 136 -1.03 4.09 -6.31
CA LEU A 136 -0.66 3.14 -5.26
C LEU A 136 -1.86 2.34 -4.75
N PHE A 137 -2.97 3.01 -4.45
CA PHE A 137 -4.18 2.33 -4.00
C PHE A 137 -4.80 1.52 -5.13
N ASP A 138 -4.96 0.22 -4.88
CA ASP A 138 -5.56 -0.75 -5.79
C ASP A 138 -6.68 -1.50 -5.06
N PRO A 139 -7.95 -1.31 -5.43
CA PRO A 139 -9.08 -1.94 -4.74
C PRO A 139 -9.13 -3.48 -4.91
N VAL A 140 -8.35 -4.06 -5.81
CA VAL A 140 -8.20 -5.52 -5.95
C VAL A 140 -7.31 -6.09 -4.86
N ILE A 141 -6.30 -5.33 -4.44
CA ILE A 141 -5.29 -5.73 -3.45
C ILE A 141 -5.63 -5.17 -2.07
N HIS A 142 -6.06 -3.90 -2.01
CA HIS A 142 -6.27 -3.16 -0.78
C HIS A 142 -7.75 -3.17 -0.37
N GLN A 143 -8.02 -3.69 0.80
CA GLN A 143 -9.35 -3.62 1.39
C GLN A 143 -9.44 -2.36 2.26
N GLU A 144 -10.37 -1.46 1.94
CA GLU A 144 -10.64 -0.30 2.79
C GLU A 144 -11.13 -0.77 4.17
N ALA A 145 -10.57 -0.19 5.21
CA ALA A 145 -10.99 -0.45 6.57
C ALA A 145 -12.05 0.56 7.00
N PRO A 146 -13.10 0.13 7.72
CA PRO A 146 -14.07 1.07 8.28
C PRO A 146 -13.30 2.04 9.19
N PHE A 147 -13.48 3.31 8.95
CA PHE A 147 -13.02 4.35 9.88
C PHE A 147 -14.17 4.56 10.87
N GLU A 148 -13.98 4.12 12.10
CA GLU A 148 -14.90 4.49 13.18
C GLU A 148 -14.73 5.99 13.42
N GLU A 149 -15.67 6.77 12.89
CA GLU A 149 -15.78 8.18 13.22
C GLU A 149 -15.98 8.28 14.73
N CYS A 150 -14.92 8.64 15.43
CA CYS A 150 -15.10 9.08 16.81
C CYS A 150 -16.01 10.31 16.74
N TRP A 151 -17.20 10.23 17.34
CA TRP A 151 -18.21 11.31 17.35
C TRP A 151 -17.67 12.68 17.83
N LEU A 152 -16.45 12.70 18.35
CA LEU A 152 -15.69 13.90 18.73
C LEU A 152 -14.76 14.43 17.61
N GLN A 153 -14.51 13.65 16.54
CA GLN A 153 -13.72 14.09 15.40
C GLN A 153 -14.66 14.41 14.26
N THR A 154 -15.02 15.68 14.14
CA THR A 154 -15.69 16.17 12.94
C THR A 154 -14.80 15.95 11.73
N ASP A 155 -15.39 15.47 10.65
CA ASP A 155 -14.87 15.12 9.30
C ASP A 155 -13.93 16.17 8.64
N ARG A 156 -13.71 17.28 9.31
CA ARG A 156 -13.08 18.50 8.78
C ARG A 156 -11.57 18.43 8.56
N ASN A 157 -10.90 17.35 9.01
CA ASN A 157 -9.44 17.25 8.96
C ASN A 157 -8.91 15.98 8.30
N LEU A 158 -9.76 15.15 7.69
CA LEU A 158 -9.30 13.99 6.94
C LEU A 158 -8.75 14.43 5.58
N ASP A 159 -7.49 14.12 5.34
CA ASP A 159 -6.88 14.31 4.03
C ASP A 159 -7.32 13.19 3.08
N HIS A 160 -8.27 13.47 2.20
CA HIS A 160 -8.84 12.52 1.22
C HIS A 160 -7.84 11.99 0.18
N ARG A 161 -6.62 12.49 0.17
CA ARG A 161 -5.51 11.92 -0.61
C ARG A 161 -5.07 10.57 -0.06
N TRP A 162 -5.35 10.31 1.23
CA TRP A 162 -5.05 9.08 1.93
C TRP A 162 -6.28 8.20 2.05
N VAL A 163 -6.06 6.89 2.12
CA VAL A 163 -7.09 5.88 2.35
C VAL A 163 -6.67 4.99 3.51
N HIS A 164 -7.61 4.73 4.40
CA HIS A 164 -7.45 3.80 5.51
C HIS A 164 -7.74 2.40 5.02
N ILE A 165 -6.77 1.50 5.11
CA ILE A 165 -6.90 0.13 4.61
C ILE A 165 -6.56 -0.88 5.69
N GLN A 166 -7.06 -2.10 5.54
CA GLN A 166 -6.53 -3.24 6.28
C GLN A 166 -5.07 -3.42 5.87
N ARG A 167 -4.20 -3.77 6.83
CA ARG A 167 -2.79 -4.02 6.57
C ARG A 167 -2.66 -5.12 5.51
N PRO A 168 -2.02 -4.86 4.36
CA PRO A 168 -2.08 -5.75 3.23
C PRO A 168 -1.26 -7.03 3.44
N THR A 169 -1.81 -8.15 3.01
CA THR A 169 -1.07 -9.39 2.78
C THR A 169 -1.26 -9.75 1.31
N VAL A 170 -0.23 -9.51 0.53
CA VAL A 170 -0.25 -9.78 -0.91
C VAL A 170 0.39 -11.15 -1.14
N VAL A 171 -0.39 -12.09 -1.64
CA VAL A 171 0.09 -13.45 -1.94
C VAL A 171 0.17 -13.61 -3.45
N VAL A 172 1.33 -14.00 -3.94
CA VAL A 172 1.59 -14.28 -5.36
C VAL A 172 2.23 -15.65 -5.51
N GLY A 173 1.85 -16.35 -6.54
CA GLY A 173 2.31 -17.71 -6.84
C GLY A 173 3.05 -17.80 -8.16
N GLY A 174 2.78 -18.88 -8.91
CA GLY A 174 3.41 -19.16 -10.20
C GLY A 174 3.08 -18.17 -11.31
N GLU A 175 2.05 -17.35 -11.14
CA GLU A 175 1.65 -16.29 -12.08
C GLU A 175 2.53 -15.04 -12.03
N LEU A 176 3.38 -14.88 -11.01
CA LEU A 176 4.24 -13.72 -10.82
C LEU A 176 5.17 -13.50 -12.01
N THR A 177 5.20 -12.27 -12.52
CA THR A 177 6.07 -11.81 -13.60
C THR A 177 6.92 -10.62 -13.16
N MET A 178 8.04 -10.35 -13.86
CA MET A 178 8.90 -9.20 -13.56
C MET A 178 8.15 -7.87 -13.68
N ASP A 179 7.25 -7.73 -14.66
CA ASP A 179 6.48 -6.51 -14.87
C ASP A 179 5.64 -6.12 -13.64
N GLN A 180 5.19 -7.10 -12.86
CA GLN A 180 4.44 -6.85 -11.62
C GLN A 180 5.33 -6.33 -10.47
N LEU A 181 6.64 -6.51 -10.59
CA LEU A 181 7.64 -6.03 -9.64
C LEU A 181 8.28 -4.71 -10.07
N GLU A 182 7.84 -4.12 -11.17
CA GLU A 182 8.33 -2.87 -11.71
C GLU A 182 7.19 -1.86 -11.88
N ILE A 183 7.56 -0.58 -12.02
CA ILE A 183 6.57 0.47 -12.29
C ILE A 183 6.15 0.34 -13.74
N CYS A 184 4.87 0.07 -13.97
CA CYS A 184 4.30 0.01 -15.31
C CYS A 184 3.62 1.32 -15.65
N PHE A 185 4.16 2.07 -16.64
CA PHE A 185 3.51 3.26 -17.17
C PHE A 185 2.60 2.92 -18.34
N ASN A 186 1.38 3.45 -18.28
CA ASN A 186 0.46 3.41 -19.40
C ASN A 186 0.62 4.68 -20.25
N PRO A 187 1.23 4.60 -21.44
CA PRO A 187 1.50 5.77 -22.26
C PRO A 187 0.22 6.47 -22.78
N SER A 188 -0.91 5.76 -22.82
CA SER A 188 -2.19 6.35 -23.27
C SER A 188 -2.87 7.20 -22.20
N THR A 189 -2.55 6.97 -20.91
CA THR A 189 -3.14 7.70 -19.79
C THR A 189 -2.14 8.60 -19.07
N GLY A 190 -0.84 8.40 -19.25
CA GLY A 190 0.21 9.09 -18.51
C GLY A 190 0.20 8.75 -17.01
N ILE A 191 -0.26 7.55 -16.64
CA ILE A 191 -0.36 7.11 -15.24
C ILE A 191 0.46 5.84 -15.07
N GLY A 192 1.30 5.81 -14.03
CA GLY A 192 2.00 4.62 -13.60
C GLY A 192 1.19 3.79 -12.60
N GLU A 193 1.40 2.49 -12.60
CA GLU A 193 0.94 1.58 -11.55
C GLU A 193 2.10 1.19 -10.67
N ALA A 194 1.88 1.24 -9.34
CA ALA A 194 2.87 0.84 -8.37
C ALA A 194 3.10 -0.67 -8.41
N PRO A 195 4.36 -1.13 -8.26
CA PRO A 195 4.67 -2.56 -8.22
C PRO A 195 4.15 -3.22 -6.94
N LEU A 196 4.05 -4.54 -6.95
CA LEU A 196 3.49 -5.33 -5.84
C LEU A 196 4.18 -5.09 -4.51
N GLN A 197 5.50 -4.92 -4.49
CA GLN A 197 6.23 -4.61 -3.26
C GLN A 197 5.85 -3.25 -2.67
N MET A 198 5.55 -2.25 -3.48
CA MET A 198 5.03 -0.98 -2.98
C MET A 198 3.58 -1.11 -2.49
N LYS A 199 2.75 -1.89 -3.20
CA LYS A 199 1.36 -2.17 -2.79
C LYS A 199 1.30 -2.98 -1.50
N SER A 200 2.29 -3.82 -1.20
CA SER A 200 2.40 -4.57 0.06
C SER A 200 3.14 -3.85 1.17
N ASN A 201 3.61 -2.64 0.93
CA ASN A 201 4.43 -1.90 1.90
C ASN A 201 3.71 -1.69 3.25
N CYS A 202 4.47 -1.73 4.34
CA CYS A 202 3.95 -1.80 5.71
C CYS A 202 3.08 -3.04 6.00
N GLY A 203 3.04 -4.00 5.10
CA GLY A 203 2.36 -5.29 5.21
C GLY A 203 3.30 -6.44 4.88
N THR A 204 2.78 -7.48 4.24
CA THR A 204 3.58 -8.67 3.89
C THR A 204 3.37 -9.01 2.41
N LEU A 205 4.45 -9.18 1.67
CA LEU A 205 4.45 -9.81 0.35
C LEU A 205 4.85 -11.28 0.52
N VAL A 206 3.97 -12.18 0.13
CA VAL A 206 4.18 -13.63 0.18
C VAL A 206 4.40 -14.14 -1.23
N ILE A 207 5.57 -14.70 -1.49
CA ILE A 207 5.87 -15.39 -2.75
C ILE A 207 5.74 -16.88 -2.48
N ASP A 208 4.61 -17.44 -2.89
CA ASP A 208 4.33 -18.85 -2.74
C ASP A 208 4.87 -19.68 -3.92
N ASP A 209 5.07 -20.97 -3.72
CA ASP A 209 5.63 -21.87 -4.73
C ASP A 209 6.92 -21.33 -5.38
N PHE A 210 7.83 -20.81 -4.54
CA PHE A 210 9.10 -20.22 -4.98
C PHE A 210 9.86 -21.15 -5.96
N GLY A 211 10.24 -20.58 -7.10
CA GLY A 211 10.89 -21.30 -8.19
C GLY A 211 9.93 -21.82 -9.26
N ARG A 212 8.61 -21.59 -9.13
CA ARG A 212 7.59 -21.93 -10.14
C ARG A 212 7.01 -20.73 -10.86
N GLN A 213 7.54 -19.53 -10.59
CA GLN A 213 7.12 -18.27 -11.22
C GLN A 213 7.43 -18.29 -12.72
N ARG A 214 6.78 -17.38 -13.46
CA ARG A 214 7.01 -17.17 -14.90
C ARG A 214 8.31 -16.43 -15.23
N MET A 215 9.20 -16.30 -14.26
CA MET A 215 10.51 -15.68 -14.39
C MET A 215 11.58 -16.62 -13.84
N ARG A 216 12.84 -16.37 -14.16
CA ARG A 216 13.95 -17.14 -13.61
C ARG A 216 14.14 -16.81 -12.14
N THR A 217 14.47 -17.85 -11.35
CA THR A 217 14.67 -17.69 -9.89
C THR A 217 15.82 -16.73 -9.56
N ASP A 218 16.89 -16.75 -10.37
CA ASP A 218 18.02 -15.85 -10.21
C ASP A 218 17.66 -14.37 -10.49
N GLU A 219 16.79 -14.12 -11.47
CA GLU A 219 16.28 -12.77 -11.75
C GLU A 219 15.44 -12.25 -10.56
N LEU A 220 14.55 -13.10 -10.03
CA LEU A 220 13.75 -12.79 -8.87
C LEU A 220 14.62 -12.49 -7.64
N LEU A 221 15.62 -13.33 -7.35
CA LEU A 221 16.54 -13.13 -6.23
C LEU A 221 17.35 -11.85 -6.40
N ASN A 222 17.90 -11.61 -7.57
CA ASN A 222 18.67 -10.37 -7.85
C ASN A 222 17.82 -9.12 -7.63
N ARG A 223 16.52 -9.17 -7.95
CA ARG A 223 15.59 -8.05 -7.72
C ARG A 223 15.41 -7.75 -6.24
N TRP A 224 15.59 -8.75 -5.37
CA TRP A 224 15.35 -8.64 -3.93
C TRP A 224 16.62 -8.45 -3.09
N ILE A 225 17.83 -8.46 -3.68
CA ILE A 225 19.07 -8.27 -2.92
C ILE A 225 19.01 -6.99 -2.09
N LEU A 226 18.74 -5.84 -2.71
CA LEU A 226 18.68 -4.56 -2.00
C LEU A 226 17.51 -4.47 -1.00
N PRO A 227 16.26 -4.87 -1.33
CA PRO A 227 15.17 -4.83 -0.36
C PRO A 227 15.31 -5.76 0.84
N LEU A 228 16.18 -6.78 0.78
CA LEU A 228 16.39 -7.74 1.87
C LEU A 228 17.59 -7.40 2.77
N GLU A 229 18.42 -6.43 2.39
CA GLU A 229 19.51 -5.89 3.23
C GLU A 229 18.96 -4.90 4.28
#